data_92ae54846f0d602a22814170091ee027
#
_entry.id   92ae54846f0d602a22814170091ee027
#
_cell.length_a   1.000
_cell.length_b   1.000
_cell.length_c   1.000
_cell.angle_alpha   90.00
_cell.angle_beta   90.00
_cell.angle_gamma   90.00
#
_symmetry.space_group_name_H-M   'P 1'
#
loop_
_entity.id
_entity.type
_entity.pdbx_description
1 polymer ?
#
loop_
_entity_poly.entity_id
_entity_poly.type
_entity_poly.pdbx_seq_one_letter_code
_entity_poly.pdbx_strand_id
1 'polypeptide(L)'
;MEVFVKNSLIYLLLACFTISTVWAQDTRPTVAILDFEGQGISVQEVQTLTERMRSEIGTTNAVRLIERKAIESIMAEQGLAQSGCVSDECAAEVGQLLGVQFMVSGTIGKLGDSFTIDVKMFSVETGATERSVNATHEGDIAGLLTEMQILAWEIVGLQPPGRLKLKRGGGQNKSTVAILDFEGRGISLMEAQTLTDRFTTAMSKTDRVQMVERGVMSEVLEEQGMVGAECSSQECAAEVGAMLGVEFMVNGAIGKLGDAYTIDIKMFSVATGAAENMQSVTYEGKVEGMIVEIEILAWTILGLDAPKDLIKKRRKYAGGGDVADSGGGGINISLPLLGGLGLAAVAAVVLMQPEAASALPEPPALPE
;
A
#
# COMPACT_ATOMS: atom_id res chain seq x y z
N MET A 1 -61.94 7.96 27.09
CA MET A 1 -60.53 8.32 27.18
C MET A 1 -59.61 7.24 26.59
N GLU A 2 -59.96 5.95 26.65
CA GLU A 2 -59.15 4.86 26.12
C GLU A 2 -59.06 4.77 24.59
N VAL A 3 -60.07 5.17 23.85
CA VAL A 3 -60.11 5.11 22.38
C VAL A 3 -59.17 6.15 21.75
N PHE A 4 -58.98 7.32 22.38
CA PHE A 4 -58.08 8.38 21.90
C PHE A 4 -56.59 8.02 22.03
N VAL A 5 -56.23 7.31 23.11
CA VAL A 5 -54.84 6.87 23.34
C VAL A 5 -54.44 5.77 22.38
N LYS A 6 -55.37 4.87 22.06
CA LYS A 6 -55.11 3.75 21.12
C LYS A 6 -54.89 4.21 19.67
N ASN A 7 -55.69 5.21 19.23
CA ASN A 7 -55.48 5.80 17.89
C ASN A 7 -54.23 6.62 17.81
N SER A 8 -53.84 7.36 18.87
CA SER A 8 -52.58 8.13 18.89
C SER A 8 -51.34 7.24 18.78
N LEU A 9 -51.38 6.06 19.43
CA LEU A 9 -50.28 5.08 19.35
C LEU A 9 -50.11 4.47 17.96
N ILE A 10 -51.22 4.25 17.24
CA ILE A 10 -51.22 3.73 15.86
C ILE A 10 -50.65 4.76 14.90
N TYR A 11 -50.96 6.05 15.06
CA TYR A 11 -50.39 7.11 14.25
C TYR A 11 -48.89 7.32 14.53
N LEU A 12 -48.46 7.12 15.78
CA LEU A 12 -47.03 7.19 16.14
C LEU A 12 -46.26 6.01 15.58
N LEU A 13 -46.85 4.81 15.55
CA LEU A 13 -46.23 3.62 14.90
C LEU A 13 -46.23 3.73 13.38
N LEU A 14 -47.24 4.31 12.75
CA LEU A 14 -47.30 4.58 11.31
C LEU A 14 -46.29 5.68 10.92
N ALA A 15 -46.08 6.71 11.73
CA ALA A 15 -45.09 7.75 11.50
C ALA A 15 -43.64 7.23 11.63
N CYS A 16 -43.38 6.26 12.54
CA CYS A 16 -42.10 5.58 12.63
C CYS A 16 -41.77 4.67 11.41
N PHE A 17 -42.80 4.16 10.71
CA PHE A 17 -42.60 3.27 9.54
C PHE A 17 -42.28 4.04 8.25
N THR A 18 -42.40 5.36 8.24
CA THR A 18 -42.00 6.24 7.13
C THR A 18 -40.54 6.76 7.27
N ILE A 19 -39.76 6.20 8.19
CA ILE A 19 -38.30 6.40 8.16
C ILE A 19 -37.83 5.70 6.91
N SER A 20 -37.86 6.48 5.84
CA SER A 20 -37.30 6.18 4.54
C SER A 20 -35.97 5.52 4.74
N THR A 21 -35.81 4.31 4.27
CA THR A 21 -34.52 3.75 3.95
C THR A 21 -33.87 4.74 3.00
N VAL A 22 -33.11 5.68 3.53
CA VAL A 22 -32.17 6.48 2.74
C VAL A 22 -31.15 5.46 2.25
N TRP A 23 -31.41 4.90 1.09
CA TRP A 23 -30.42 4.15 0.35
C TRP A 23 -29.28 5.12 0.16
N ALA A 24 -28.16 4.86 0.80
CA ALA A 24 -26.95 5.61 0.55
C ALA A 24 -26.64 5.42 -0.94
N GLN A 25 -27.06 6.37 -1.78
CA GLN A 25 -26.70 6.37 -3.19
C GLN A 25 -25.19 6.52 -3.23
N ASP A 26 -24.54 5.59 -3.90
CA ASP A 26 -23.11 5.68 -4.17
C ASP A 26 -22.87 6.92 -5.02
N THR A 27 -22.41 7.99 -4.38
CA THR A 27 -22.17 9.31 -5.02
C THR A 27 -20.85 9.37 -5.75
N ARG A 28 -20.07 8.27 -5.74
CA ARG A 28 -18.78 8.25 -6.45
C ARG A 28 -19.00 8.38 -7.94
N PRO A 29 -18.16 9.17 -8.63
CA PRO A 29 -18.25 9.31 -10.07
C PRO A 29 -18.03 7.96 -10.77
N THR A 30 -18.78 7.73 -11.84
CA THR A 30 -18.67 6.54 -12.68
C THR A 30 -17.61 6.74 -13.74
N VAL A 31 -16.71 5.77 -13.86
CA VAL A 31 -15.58 5.82 -14.79
C VAL A 31 -15.49 4.52 -15.58
N ALA A 32 -15.30 4.64 -16.89
CA ALA A 32 -14.93 3.52 -17.75
C ALA A 32 -13.50 3.75 -18.28
N ILE A 33 -12.74 2.66 -18.40
CA ILE A 33 -11.36 2.69 -18.85
C ILE A 33 -11.26 1.89 -20.14
N LEU A 34 -10.90 2.56 -21.24
CA LEU A 34 -10.61 1.90 -22.50
C LEU A 34 -9.28 1.14 -22.43
N ASP A 35 -9.12 0.14 -23.28
CA ASP A 35 -7.82 -0.48 -23.48
C ASP A 35 -6.87 0.55 -24.08
N PHE A 36 -5.66 0.66 -23.54
CA PHE A 36 -4.67 1.62 -24.00
C PHE A 36 -4.12 1.23 -25.37
N GLU A 37 -3.57 2.20 -26.06
CA GLU A 37 -2.87 1.98 -27.31
C GLU A 37 -1.39 1.71 -27.07
N GLY A 38 -0.85 0.74 -27.80
CA GLY A 38 0.56 0.40 -27.75
C GLY A 38 1.30 0.85 -28.98
N GLN A 39 2.42 1.56 -28.82
CA GLN A 39 3.34 1.91 -29.89
C GLN A 39 4.69 1.26 -29.62
N GLY A 40 5.06 0.26 -30.41
CA GLY A 40 6.32 -0.49 -30.21
C GLY A 40 6.30 -1.52 -29.08
N ILE A 41 5.12 -1.86 -28.56
CA ILE A 41 4.84 -2.91 -27.58
C ILE A 41 3.71 -3.81 -28.07
N SER A 42 3.67 -5.06 -27.58
CA SER A 42 2.65 -6.01 -28.01
C SER A 42 1.28 -5.68 -27.39
N VAL A 43 0.20 -6.06 -28.10
CA VAL A 43 -1.17 -5.88 -27.61
C VAL A 43 -1.39 -6.55 -26.25
N GLN A 44 -0.79 -7.72 -26.03
CA GLN A 44 -0.93 -8.46 -24.76
C GLN A 44 -0.27 -7.73 -23.60
N GLU A 45 0.90 -7.12 -23.83
CA GLU A 45 1.60 -6.32 -22.81
C GLU A 45 0.79 -5.08 -22.44
N VAL A 46 0.26 -4.37 -23.44
CA VAL A 46 -0.61 -3.20 -23.23
C VAL A 46 -1.87 -3.59 -22.43
N GLN A 47 -2.53 -4.67 -22.80
CA GLN A 47 -3.69 -5.17 -22.07
C GLN A 47 -3.34 -5.48 -20.59
N THR A 48 -2.22 -6.14 -20.35
CA THR A 48 -1.76 -6.45 -18.99
C THR A 48 -1.52 -5.17 -18.18
N LEU A 49 -0.91 -4.16 -18.79
CA LEU A 49 -0.65 -2.87 -18.15
C LEU A 49 -1.95 -2.09 -17.89
N THR A 50 -2.88 -2.08 -18.85
CA THR A 50 -4.20 -1.44 -18.66
C THR A 50 -4.99 -2.12 -17.55
N GLU A 51 -5.00 -3.45 -17.50
CA GLU A 51 -5.64 -4.21 -16.41
C GLU A 51 -5.01 -3.91 -15.05
N ARG A 52 -3.69 -3.72 -15.00
CA ARG A 52 -3.01 -3.31 -13.77
C ARG A 52 -3.50 -1.96 -13.29
N MET A 53 -3.62 -0.97 -14.18
CA MET A 53 -4.17 0.34 -13.84
C MET A 53 -5.63 0.24 -13.38
N ARG A 54 -6.47 -0.49 -14.11
CA ARG A 54 -7.88 -0.71 -13.78
C ARG A 54 -8.04 -1.31 -12.38
N SER A 55 -7.28 -2.35 -12.09
CA SER A 55 -7.24 -3.00 -10.77
C SER A 55 -6.85 -2.01 -9.67
N GLU A 56 -5.81 -1.22 -9.89
CA GLU A 56 -5.33 -0.26 -8.90
C GLU A 56 -6.31 0.89 -8.67
N ILE A 57 -6.94 1.45 -9.73
CA ILE A 57 -8.00 2.46 -9.59
C ILE A 57 -9.15 1.90 -8.74
N GLY A 58 -9.52 0.63 -8.94
CA GLY A 58 -10.54 -0.04 -8.11
C GLY A 58 -10.20 -0.05 -6.63
N THR A 59 -8.92 -0.20 -6.28
CA THR A 59 -8.47 -0.19 -4.87
C THR A 59 -8.55 1.19 -4.23
N THR A 60 -8.51 2.28 -5.00
CA THR A 60 -8.57 3.65 -4.47
C THR A 60 -9.92 3.99 -3.86
N ASN A 61 -10.97 3.29 -4.26
CA ASN A 61 -12.36 3.55 -3.85
C ASN A 61 -12.87 4.98 -4.17
N ALA A 62 -12.13 5.75 -4.96
CA ALA A 62 -12.46 7.12 -5.33
C ALA A 62 -13.57 7.20 -6.38
N VAL A 63 -13.66 6.18 -7.22
CA VAL A 63 -14.58 6.11 -8.35
C VAL A 63 -15.31 4.76 -8.39
N ARG A 64 -16.40 4.70 -9.11
CA ARG A 64 -17.09 3.46 -9.45
C ARG A 64 -16.72 3.05 -10.88
N LEU A 65 -15.94 1.99 -10.99
CA LEU A 65 -15.51 1.47 -12.29
C LEU A 65 -16.61 0.67 -12.96
N ILE A 66 -16.73 0.82 -14.30
CA ILE A 66 -17.48 -0.07 -15.15
C ILE A 66 -16.63 -1.28 -15.52
N GLU A 67 -17.25 -2.45 -15.49
CA GLU A 67 -16.58 -3.69 -15.86
C GLU A 67 -16.17 -3.70 -17.33
N ARG A 68 -14.98 -4.22 -17.64
CA ARG A 68 -14.45 -4.34 -19.00
C ARG A 68 -15.43 -5.03 -19.96
N LYS A 69 -16.08 -6.10 -19.50
CA LYS A 69 -17.05 -6.84 -20.33
C LYS A 69 -18.23 -5.98 -20.81
N ALA A 70 -18.69 -5.04 -20.00
CA ALA A 70 -19.76 -4.13 -20.39
C ALA A 70 -19.29 -3.18 -21.50
N ILE A 71 -18.04 -2.71 -21.41
CA ILE A 71 -17.42 -1.87 -22.45
C ILE A 71 -17.29 -2.66 -23.75
N GLU A 72 -16.75 -3.88 -23.70
CA GLU A 72 -16.58 -4.78 -24.84
C GLU A 72 -17.93 -5.10 -25.53
N SER A 73 -18.98 -5.33 -24.73
CA SER A 73 -20.33 -5.63 -25.26
C SER A 73 -20.87 -4.45 -26.03
N ILE A 74 -20.82 -3.24 -25.50
CA ILE A 74 -21.28 -2.02 -26.16
C ILE A 74 -20.46 -1.73 -27.42
N MET A 75 -19.15 -1.86 -27.38
CA MET A 75 -18.30 -1.66 -28.56
C MET A 75 -18.62 -2.67 -29.65
N ALA A 76 -18.86 -3.92 -29.31
CA ALA A 76 -19.24 -4.96 -30.26
C ALA A 76 -20.63 -4.68 -30.90
N GLU A 77 -21.61 -4.24 -30.10
CA GLU A 77 -22.94 -3.86 -30.57
C GLU A 77 -22.91 -2.67 -31.57
N GLN A 78 -22.00 -1.73 -31.35
CA GLN A 78 -21.78 -0.57 -32.21
C GLN A 78 -20.87 -0.87 -33.42
N GLY A 79 -20.39 -2.11 -33.57
CA GLY A 79 -19.46 -2.49 -34.64
C GLY A 79 -18.07 -1.84 -34.49
N LEU A 80 -17.76 -1.31 -33.33
CA LEU A 80 -16.45 -0.74 -32.99
C LEU A 80 -15.54 -1.87 -32.55
N ALA A 81 -14.52 -2.19 -33.37
CA ALA A 81 -13.45 -3.09 -32.91
C ALA A 81 -12.69 -2.42 -31.78
N GLN A 82 -12.20 -3.22 -30.82
CA GLN A 82 -11.44 -2.78 -29.63
C GLN A 82 -10.26 -1.84 -29.95
N SER A 83 -9.71 -1.94 -31.16
CA SER A 83 -8.62 -1.09 -31.67
C SER A 83 -9.10 0.15 -32.45
N GLY A 84 -10.40 0.37 -32.55
CA GLY A 84 -10.98 1.39 -33.45
C GLY A 84 -11.46 2.67 -32.76
N CYS A 85 -11.50 2.72 -31.44
CA CYS A 85 -11.96 3.89 -30.69
C CYS A 85 -10.74 4.72 -30.20
N VAL A 86 -10.04 5.33 -31.15
CA VAL A 86 -8.74 6.02 -30.93
C VAL A 86 -8.95 7.51 -30.62
N SER A 87 -10.11 8.08 -31.03
CA SER A 87 -10.38 9.50 -30.80
C SER A 87 -11.16 9.75 -29.52
N ASP A 88 -10.95 10.92 -28.92
CA ASP A 88 -11.68 11.37 -27.73
C ASP A 88 -13.20 11.44 -28.01
N GLU A 89 -13.62 11.75 -29.27
CA GLU A 89 -15.03 11.77 -29.68
C GLU A 89 -15.66 10.37 -29.64
N CYS A 90 -14.95 9.36 -30.19
CA CYS A 90 -15.42 7.97 -30.16
C CYS A 90 -15.51 7.48 -28.70
N ALA A 91 -14.52 7.78 -27.88
CA ALA A 91 -14.53 7.41 -26.48
C ALA A 91 -15.71 8.08 -25.72
N ALA A 92 -16.04 9.33 -26.04
CA ALA A 92 -17.19 10.03 -25.47
C ALA A 92 -18.52 9.37 -25.86
N GLU A 93 -18.68 8.94 -27.13
CA GLU A 93 -19.87 8.21 -27.59
C GLU A 93 -20.04 6.88 -26.82
N VAL A 94 -18.99 6.10 -26.69
CA VAL A 94 -19.01 4.87 -25.88
C VAL A 94 -19.35 5.18 -24.42
N GLY A 95 -18.81 6.25 -23.86
CA GLY A 95 -19.10 6.71 -22.49
C GLY A 95 -20.57 7.07 -22.30
N GLN A 96 -21.20 7.74 -23.26
CA GLN A 96 -22.63 8.06 -23.25
C GLN A 96 -23.50 6.79 -23.28
N LEU A 97 -23.15 5.83 -24.12
CA LEU A 97 -23.85 4.54 -24.18
C LEU A 97 -23.72 3.72 -22.87
N LEU A 98 -22.58 3.81 -22.20
CA LEU A 98 -22.34 3.20 -20.90
C LEU A 98 -22.99 3.96 -19.73
N GLY A 99 -23.44 5.21 -19.95
CA GLY A 99 -23.99 6.08 -18.91
C GLY A 99 -22.96 6.44 -17.83
N VAL A 100 -21.69 6.59 -18.20
CA VAL A 100 -20.62 6.99 -17.29
C VAL A 100 -20.38 8.49 -17.33
N GLN A 101 -19.82 9.03 -16.23
CA GLN A 101 -19.47 10.45 -16.16
C GLN A 101 -18.11 10.75 -16.77
N PHE A 102 -17.17 9.83 -16.63
CA PHE A 102 -15.81 10.00 -17.12
C PHE A 102 -15.32 8.77 -17.88
N MET A 103 -14.48 9.03 -18.87
CA MET A 103 -13.72 8.02 -19.59
C MET A 103 -12.23 8.22 -19.35
N VAL A 104 -11.50 7.11 -19.26
CA VAL A 104 -10.03 7.12 -19.22
C VAL A 104 -9.51 6.42 -20.46
N SER A 105 -8.61 7.08 -21.16
CA SER A 105 -7.86 6.56 -22.32
C SER A 105 -6.36 6.79 -22.10
N GLY A 106 -5.51 6.08 -22.83
CA GLY A 106 -4.09 6.26 -22.73
C GLY A 106 -3.30 5.60 -23.83
N THR A 107 -2.05 6.00 -23.95
CA THR A 107 -1.07 5.43 -24.88
C THR A 107 0.18 5.00 -24.15
N ILE A 108 0.78 3.92 -24.59
CA ILE A 108 2.07 3.42 -24.09
C ILE A 108 3.01 3.28 -25.28
N GLY A 109 4.04 4.13 -25.32
CA GLY A 109 5.04 4.15 -26.37
C GLY A 109 6.37 3.56 -25.91
N LYS A 110 7.07 2.86 -26.82
CA LYS A 110 8.45 2.43 -26.62
C LYS A 110 9.37 3.18 -27.56
N LEU A 111 10.40 3.86 -27.01
CA LEU A 111 11.40 4.57 -27.76
C LEU A 111 12.80 4.14 -27.27
N GLY A 112 13.45 3.24 -28.00
CA GLY A 112 14.68 2.62 -27.55
C GLY A 112 14.50 1.80 -26.29
N ASP A 113 15.24 2.13 -25.22
CA ASP A 113 15.15 1.49 -23.91
C ASP A 113 14.21 2.24 -22.94
N SER A 114 13.53 3.28 -23.43
CA SER A 114 12.60 4.08 -22.66
C SER A 114 11.15 3.81 -23.07
N PHE A 115 10.25 3.91 -22.12
CA PHE A 115 8.81 3.83 -22.31
C PHE A 115 8.15 5.13 -21.87
N THR A 116 7.16 5.58 -22.62
CA THR A 116 6.31 6.72 -22.26
C THR A 116 4.89 6.22 -22.03
N ILE A 117 4.24 6.74 -21.01
CA ILE A 117 2.84 6.45 -20.70
C ILE A 117 2.12 7.79 -20.60
N ASP A 118 1.09 7.97 -21.38
CA ASP A 118 0.22 9.14 -21.35
C ASP A 118 -1.20 8.66 -21.04
N VAL A 119 -1.83 9.23 -20.02
CA VAL A 119 -3.18 8.87 -19.56
C VAL A 119 -4.02 10.14 -19.44
N LYS A 120 -5.23 10.10 -19.98
CA LYS A 120 -6.21 11.19 -19.92
C LYS A 120 -7.52 10.69 -19.29
N MET A 121 -8.10 11.51 -18.46
CA MET A 121 -9.49 11.37 -18.01
C MET A 121 -10.28 12.58 -18.52
N PHE A 122 -11.40 12.34 -19.18
CA PHE A 122 -12.25 13.39 -19.72
C PHE A 122 -13.72 13.16 -19.37
N SER A 123 -14.46 14.26 -19.29
CA SER A 123 -15.89 14.26 -19.06
C SER A 123 -16.65 13.78 -20.30
N VAL A 124 -17.54 12.83 -20.13
CA VAL A 124 -18.41 12.33 -21.22
C VAL A 124 -19.43 13.39 -21.63
N GLU A 125 -19.87 14.22 -20.69
CA GLU A 125 -20.88 15.26 -20.95
C GLU A 125 -20.31 16.40 -21.79
N THR A 126 -19.09 16.85 -21.48
CA THR A 126 -18.50 18.05 -22.10
C THR A 126 -17.42 17.75 -23.13
N GLY A 127 -16.88 16.53 -23.14
CA GLY A 127 -15.69 16.17 -23.91
C GLY A 127 -14.39 16.81 -23.39
N ALA A 128 -14.45 17.60 -22.32
CA ALA A 128 -13.28 18.29 -21.77
C ALA A 128 -12.37 17.34 -21.00
N THR A 129 -11.06 17.50 -21.20
CA THR A 129 -10.06 16.79 -20.38
C THR A 129 -10.07 17.34 -18.96
N GLU A 130 -10.46 16.50 -18.00
CA GLU A 130 -10.48 16.84 -16.57
C GLU A 130 -9.10 16.68 -15.95
N ARG A 131 -8.36 15.65 -16.38
CA ARG A 131 -7.02 15.36 -15.88
C ARG A 131 -6.18 14.62 -16.92
N SER A 132 -4.90 14.96 -16.95
CA SER A 132 -3.90 14.26 -17.74
C SER A 132 -2.70 13.99 -16.86
N VAL A 133 -2.18 12.77 -16.91
CA VAL A 133 -0.98 12.34 -16.19
C VAL A 133 -0.08 11.57 -17.15
N ASN A 134 1.22 11.67 -16.96
CA ASN A 134 2.20 10.96 -17.79
C ASN A 134 3.37 10.45 -16.96
N ALA A 135 4.06 9.47 -17.49
CA ALA A 135 5.30 8.95 -16.93
C ALA A 135 6.27 8.53 -18.03
N THR A 136 7.56 8.61 -17.73
CA THR A 136 8.62 8.01 -18.52
C THR A 136 9.33 6.99 -17.65
N HIS A 137 9.56 5.80 -18.18
CA HIS A 137 10.27 4.72 -17.51
C HIS A 137 11.45 4.28 -18.36
N GLU A 138 12.64 4.18 -17.75
CA GLU A 138 13.84 3.65 -18.37
C GLU A 138 14.11 2.26 -17.83
N GLY A 139 14.37 1.31 -18.71
CA GLY A 139 14.72 -0.06 -18.36
C GLY A 139 13.69 -1.11 -18.75
N ASP A 140 13.50 -2.12 -17.90
CA ASP A 140 12.64 -3.27 -18.22
C ASP A 140 11.15 -2.93 -18.20
N ILE A 141 10.38 -3.51 -19.11
CA ILE A 141 8.92 -3.37 -19.21
C ILE A 141 8.19 -3.73 -17.90
N ALA A 142 8.77 -4.62 -17.07
CA ALA A 142 8.22 -4.96 -15.77
C ALA A 142 8.10 -3.74 -14.83
N GLY A 143 8.96 -2.74 -14.99
CA GLY A 143 8.89 -1.49 -14.22
C GLY A 143 7.63 -0.67 -14.52
N LEU A 144 7.06 -0.81 -15.72
CA LEU A 144 5.80 -0.14 -16.10
C LEU A 144 4.63 -0.54 -15.21
N LEU A 145 4.65 -1.75 -14.62
CA LEU A 145 3.61 -2.17 -13.68
C LEU A 145 3.52 -1.23 -12.46
N THR A 146 4.65 -0.73 -12.00
CA THR A 146 4.70 0.25 -10.90
C THR A 146 4.24 1.63 -11.37
N GLU A 147 4.65 2.05 -12.57
CA GLU A 147 4.20 3.31 -13.15
C GLU A 147 2.67 3.33 -13.34
N MET A 148 2.10 2.25 -13.88
CA MET A 148 0.65 2.12 -14.04
C MET A 148 -0.10 2.20 -12.71
N GLN A 149 0.47 1.67 -11.63
CA GLN A 149 -0.12 1.79 -10.30
C GLN A 149 -0.08 3.25 -9.80
N ILE A 150 1.02 3.95 -9.99
CA ILE A 150 1.17 5.35 -9.57
C ILE A 150 0.20 6.23 -10.35
N LEU A 151 0.19 6.12 -11.68
CA LEU A 151 -0.70 6.88 -12.54
C LEU A 151 -2.18 6.60 -12.25
N ALA A 152 -2.52 5.39 -11.77
CA ALA A 152 -3.87 5.04 -11.34
C ALA A 152 -4.37 5.91 -10.18
N TRP A 153 -3.51 6.24 -9.22
CA TRP A 153 -3.85 7.14 -8.11
C TRP A 153 -3.92 8.59 -8.58
N GLU A 154 -2.95 9.00 -9.38
CA GLU A 154 -2.83 10.37 -9.87
C GLU A 154 -3.99 10.76 -10.79
N ILE A 155 -4.45 9.85 -11.67
CA ILE A 155 -5.53 10.13 -12.62
C ILE A 155 -6.87 10.36 -11.91
N VAL A 156 -7.13 9.68 -10.79
CA VAL A 156 -8.34 9.92 -9.97
C VAL A 156 -8.16 11.05 -8.95
N GLY A 157 -7.04 11.77 -8.97
CA GLY A 157 -6.77 12.93 -8.14
C GLY A 157 -6.26 12.64 -6.74
N LEU A 158 -5.78 11.44 -6.51
CA LEU A 158 -5.22 11.02 -5.23
C LEU A 158 -3.69 10.97 -5.28
N GLN A 159 -3.08 11.11 -4.10
CA GLN A 159 -1.65 10.85 -3.97
C GLN A 159 -1.38 9.34 -3.93
N PRO A 160 -0.43 8.84 -4.73
CA PRO A 160 -0.05 7.44 -4.66
C PRO A 160 0.58 7.12 -3.30
N PRO A 161 0.30 5.92 -2.73
CA PRO A 161 0.96 5.46 -1.51
C PRO A 161 2.48 5.50 -1.62
N GLY A 162 3.15 5.85 -0.52
CA GLY A 162 4.60 6.00 -0.50
C GLY A 162 5.36 4.76 -0.95
N ARG A 163 4.85 3.56 -0.62
CA ARG A 163 5.41 2.29 -1.12
C ARG A 163 5.52 2.21 -2.65
N LEU A 164 4.60 2.84 -3.40
CA LEU A 164 4.66 2.89 -4.86
C LEU A 164 5.72 3.88 -5.34
N LYS A 165 5.81 5.05 -4.70
CA LYS A 165 6.86 6.04 -4.99
C LYS A 165 8.25 5.44 -4.78
N LEU A 166 8.45 4.69 -3.70
CA LEU A 166 9.72 4.01 -3.40
C LEU A 166 10.07 2.90 -4.42
N LYS A 167 9.05 2.19 -4.95
CA LYS A 167 9.26 1.19 -5.99
C LYS A 167 9.63 1.79 -7.35
N ARG A 168 9.13 2.99 -7.67
CA ARG A 168 9.41 3.71 -8.92
C ARG A 168 10.92 3.88 -9.17
N GLY A 169 11.68 4.11 -8.13
CA GLY A 169 13.11 4.39 -8.02
C GLY A 169 13.98 4.30 -9.26
N GLY A 170 14.73 5.37 -9.53
CA GLY A 170 15.73 5.47 -10.58
C GLY A 170 15.68 6.77 -11.40
N GLY A 171 14.64 7.61 -11.21
CA GLY A 171 14.60 8.95 -11.82
C GLY A 171 15.21 10.03 -10.92
N GLN A 172 15.33 11.26 -11.42
CA GLN A 172 15.93 12.42 -10.73
C GLN A 172 15.28 12.81 -9.39
N ASN A 173 14.16 12.19 -9.01
CA ASN A 173 13.44 12.43 -7.76
C ASN A 173 13.39 11.17 -6.88
N LYS A 174 14.51 10.82 -6.26
CA LYS A 174 14.53 9.80 -5.21
C LYS A 174 13.80 10.34 -3.98
N SER A 175 12.92 9.52 -3.39
CA SER A 175 12.29 9.88 -2.12
C SER A 175 13.32 10.06 -1.02
N THR A 176 13.16 11.13 -0.24
CA THR A 176 14.04 11.44 0.88
C THR A 176 13.64 10.68 2.13
N VAL A 177 14.61 10.03 2.77
CA VAL A 177 14.40 9.20 3.95
C VAL A 177 15.39 9.59 5.06
N ALA A 178 14.89 9.74 6.28
CA ALA A 178 15.73 9.80 7.47
C ALA A 178 15.46 8.59 8.37
N ILE A 179 16.49 8.11 9.05
CA ILE A 179 16.43 6.93 9.93
C ILE A 179 16.80 7.37 11.33
N LEU A 180 15.89 7.18 12.28
CA LEU A 180 16.19 7.35 13.70
C LEU A 180 17.00 6.16 14.23
N ASP A 181 17.79 6.40 15.27
CA ASP A 181 18.49 5.32 15.97
C ASP A 181 17.50 4.29 16.49
N PHE A 182 17.78 3.01 16.24
CA PHE A 182 16.94 1.94 16.70
C PHE A 182 17.01 1.83 18.23
N GLU A 183 15.85 1.62 18.84
CA GLU A 183 15.74 1.39 20.27
C GLU A 183 16.33 0.01 20.64
N GLY A 184 17.31 -0.03 21.52
CA GLY A 184 17.86 -1.28 22.05
C GLY A 184 17.12 -1.76 23.31
N ARG A 185 16.52 -2.95 23.27
CA ARG A 185 15.86 -3.60 24.40
C ARG A 185 16.60 -4.86 24.78
N GLY A 186 17.39 -4.82 25.84
CA GLY A 186 18.25 -5.94 26.26
C GLY A 186 19.53 -6.10 25.42
N ILE A 187 19.88 -5.10 24.62
CA ILE A 187 21.17 -4.89 23.95
C ILE A 187 21.71 -3.52 24.34
N SER A 188 23.02 -3.31 24.19
CA SER A 188 23.63 -2.01 24.49
C SER A 188 23.26 -0.95 23.44
N LEU A 189 23.31 0.32 23.82
CA LEU A 189 23.11 1.45 22.91
C LEU A 189 24.09 1.38 21.73
N MET A 190 25.34 1.03 21.96
CA MET A 190 26.36 0.91 20.92
C MET A 190 26.03 -0.20 19.91
N GLU A 191 25.48 -1.33 20.37
CA GLU A 191 25.02 -2.41 19.48
C GLU A 191 23.84 -1.94 18.63
N ALA A 192 22.85 -1.27 19.24
CA ALA A 192 21.71 -0.72 18.51
C ALA A 192 22.14 0.29 17.45
N GLN A 193 23.04 1.21 17.79
CA GLN A 193 23.61 2.18 16.86
C GLN A 193 24.36 1.52 15.70
N THR A 194 25.21 0.52 16.02
CA THR A 194 25.95 -0.23 14.99
C THR A 194 25.00 -0.91 14.00
N LEU A 195 23.88 -1.46 14.48
CA LEU A 195 22.87 -2.10 13.64
C LEU A 195 22.08 -1.08 12.82
N THR A 196 21.78 0.10 13.39
CA THR A 196 21.18 1.22 12.65
C THR A 196 22.08 1.70 11.53
N ASP A 197 23.39 1.84 11.78
CA ASP A 197 24.37 2.24 10.78
C ASP A 197 24.47 1.20 9.64
N ARG A 198 24.39 -0.08 9.99
CA ARG A 198 24.39 -1.16 9.01
C ARG A 198 23.12 -1.14 8.14
N PHE A 199 21.98 -0.92 8.77
CA PHE A 199 20.70 -0.76 8.08
C PHE A 199 20.73 0.43 7.10
N THR A 200 21.20 1.60 7.57
CA THR A 200 21.36 2.82 6.79
C THR A 200 22.27 2.59 5.58
N THR A 201 23.41 1.94 5.80
CA THR A 201 24.35 1.60 4.73
C THR A 201 23.73 0.65 3.70
N ALA A 202 22.97 -0.35 4.16
CA ALA A 202 22.30 -1.29 3.25
C ALA A 202 21.18 -0.61 2.47
N MET A 203 20.42 0.29 3.09
CA MET A 203 19.37 1.07 2.44
C MET A 203 19.95 2.00 1.37
N SER A 204 21.05 2.68 1.64
CA SER A 204 21.75 3.52 0.66
C SER A 204 22.19 2.74 -0.59
N LYS A 205 22.60 1.47 -0.42
CA LYS A 205 23.01 0.60 -1.53
C LYS A 205 21.87 0.20 -2.46
N THR A 206 20.62 0.36 -2.04
CA THR A 206 19.46 0.08 -2.90
C THR A 206 19.35 1.06 -4.05
N ASP A 207 19.96 2.24 -3.93
CA ASP A 207 19.87 3.37 -4.85
C ASP A 207 18.44 3.87 -5.15
N ARG A 208 17.49 3.54 -4.26
CA ARG A 208 16.07 3.88 -4.40
C ARG A 208 15.67 5.13 -3.63
N VAL A 209 16.45 5.49 -2.64
CA VAL A 209 16.15 6.62 -1.74
C VAL A 209 17.36 7.53 -1.61
N GLN A 210 17.08 8.79 -1.31
CA GLN A 210 18.08 9.77 -0.88
C GLN A 210 18.07 9.83 0.64
N MET A 211 19.17 9.43 1.25
CA MET A 211 19.30 9.42 2.71
C MET A 211 19.69 10.79 3.23
N VAL A 212 19.10 11.20 4.36
CA VAL A 212 19.58 12.34 5.14
C VAL A 212 20.77 11.89 5.99
N GLU A 213 21.82 12.67 6.00
CA GLU A 213 23.00 12.40 6.80
C GLU A 213 22.67 12.47 8.31
N ARG A 214 23.22 11.52 9.06
CA ARG A 214 22.99 11.43 10.50
C ARG A 214 23.38 12.71 11.25
N GLY A 215 24.45 13.38 10.81
CA GLY A 215 24.92 14.63 11.40
C GLY A 215 23.86 15.73 11.35
N VAL A 216 23.20 15.89 10.20
CA VAL A 216 22.11 16.87 10.04
C VAL A 216 20.92 16.52 10.94
N MET A 217 20.59 15.24 11.06
CA MET A 217 19.51 14.79 11.93
C MET A 217 19.85 15.04 13.42
N SER A 218 21.08 14.76 13.84
CA SER A 218 21.53 15.02 15.21
C SER A 218 21.49 16.50 15.57
N GLU A 219 21.89 17.37 14.64
CA GLU A 219 21.83 18.83 14.82
C GLU A 219 20.39 19.33 15.03
N VAL A 220 19.45 18.85 14.21
CA VAL A 220 18.02 19.19 14.36
C VAL A 220 17.45 18.67 15.69
N LEU A 221 17.81 17.47 16.10
CA LEU A 221 17.37 16.92 17.40
C LEU A 221 17.92 17.71 18.59
N GLU A 222 19.20 18.11 18.53
CA GLU A 222 19.85 18.91 19.57
C GLU A 222 19.21 20.32 19.66
N GLU A 223 18.94 20.97 18.53
CA GLU A 223 18.27 22.29 18.49
C GLU A 223 16.89 22.25 19.15
N GLN A 224 16.18 21.13 19.04
CA GLN A 224 14.87 20.93 19.66
C GLN A 224 14.94 20.43 21.11
N GLY A 225 16.14 20.27 21.66
CA GLY A 225 16.34 19.74 23.01
C GLY A 225 16.01 18.24 23.14
N MET A 226 15.86 17.56 22.00
CA MET A 226 15.61 16.12 21.93
C MET A 226 16.94 15.37 21.80
N VAL A 227 17.46 14.85 22.90
CA VAL A 227 18.73 14.12 22.90
C VAL A 227 18.46 12.61 22.88
N GLY A 228 18.85 11.94 21.79
CA GLY A 228 18.91 10.48 21.73
C GLY A 228 17.55 9.77 21.64
N ALA A 229 17.38 8.70 22.42
CA ALA A 229 16.24 7.78 22.35
C ALA A 229 14.86 8.37 22.76
N GLU A 230 14.75 9.64 23.04
CA GLU A 230 13.49 10.27 23.48
C GLU A 230 12.47 10.42 22.35
N CYS A 231 12.89 10.33 21.08
CA CYS A 231 12.01 10.38 19.92
C CYS A 231 11.61 8.97 19.43
N SER A 232 11.02 8.16 20.30
CA SER A 232 10.56 6.80 19.98
C SER A 232 9.12 6.74 19.47
N SER A 233 8.32 7.81 19.71
CA SER A 233 6.94 7.86 19.21
C SER A 233 6.89 8.23 17.73
N GLN A 234 5.83 7.80 17.05
CA GLN A 234 5.61 8.10 15.64
C GLN A 234 5.36 9.58 15.40
N GLU A 235 4.70 10.25 16.34
CA GLU A 235 4.40 11.67 16.30
C GLU A 235 5.69 12.49 16.36
N CYS A 236 6.56 12.19 17.31
CA CYS A 236 7.87 12.84 17.42
C CYS A 236 8.72 12.63 16.16
N ALA A 237 8.76 11.41 15.66
CA ALA A 237 9.50 11.11 14.44
C ALA A 237 8.94 11.85 13.21
N ALA A 238 7.62 12.05 13.13
CA ALA A 238 7.01 12.82 12.05
C ALA A 238 7.37 14.32 12.15
N GLU A 239 7.42 14.89 13.36
CA GLU A 239 7.84 16.29 13.58
C GLU A 239 9.30 16.49 13.16
N VAL A 240 10.21 15.60 13.56
CA VAL A 240 11.61 15.62 13.12
C VAL A 240 11.72 15.48 11.61
N GLY A 241 10.97 14.58 11.01
CA GLY A 241 10.94 14.40 9.56
C GLY A 241 10.47 15.65 8.81
N ALA A 242 9.48 16.36 9.35
CA ALA A 242 8.98 17.63 8.78
C ALA A 242 10.04 18.73 8.85
N MET A 243 10.79 18.82 9.95
CA MET A 243 11.89 19.79 10.10
C MET A 243 13.05 19.47 9.14
N LEU A 244 13.35 18.20 8.92
CA LEU A 244 14.35 17.73 7.95
C LEU A 244 13.89 17.88 6.49
N GLY A 245 12.60 18.12 6.25
CA GLY A 245 12.02 18.18 4.91
C GLY A 245 12.05 16.85 4.16
N VAL A 246 12.01 15.71 4.88
CA VAL A 246 12.00 14.37 4.29
C VAL A 246 10.60 13.86 4.03
N GLU A 247 10.46 12.98 3.03
CA GLU A 247 9.16 12.35 2.73
C GLU A 247 8.84 11.20 3.69
N PHE A 248 9.85 10.46 4.11
CA PHE A 248 9.70 9.28 4.97
C PHE A 248 10.66 9.29 6.13
N MET A 249 10.16 8.75 7.26
CA MET A 249 10.96 8.43 8.42
C MET A 249 10.95 6.92 8.66
N VAL A 250 12.07 6.42 9.14
CA VAL A 250 12.20 5.03 9.60
C VAL A 250 12.60 5.04 11.06
N ASN A 251 11.87 4.29 11.86
CA ASN A 251 12.23 3.95 13.23
C ASN A 251 12.23 2.44 13.45
N GLY A 252 12.83 1.96 14.51
CA GLY A 252 12.86 0.54 14.80
C GLY A 252 13.26 0.25 16.24
N ALA A 253 13.02 -1.00 16.63
CA ALA A 253 13.45 -1.54 17.92
C ALA A 253 14.14 -2.89 17.72
N ILE A 254 15.19 -3.13 18.46
CA ILE A 254 15.90 -4.41 18.49
C ILE A 254 15.87 -4.93 19.91
N GLY A 255 15.12 -6.02 20.09
CA GLY A 255 14.96 -6.69 21.38
C GLY A 255 15.82 -7.94 21.48
N LYS A 256 16.31 -8.26 22.67
CA LYS A 256 16.94 -9.55 22.99
C LYS A 256 16.16 -10.25 24.10
N LEU A 257 15.74 -11.47 23.82
CA LEU A 257 15.06 -12.33 24.78
C LEU A 257 15.71 -13.72 24.78
N GLY A 258 16.54 -13.98 25.79
CA GLY A 258 17.37 -15.19 25.80
C GLY A 258 18.37 -15.19 24.65
N ASP A 259 18.32 -16.23 23.82
CA ASP A 259 19.18 -16.38 22.64
C ASP A 259 18.50 -15.87 21.33
N ALA A 260 17.27 -15.39 21.43
CA ALA A 260 16.53 -14.83 20.33
C ALA A 260 16.62 -13.29 20.29
N TYR A 261 16.65 -12.74 19.09
CA TYR A 261 16.55 -11.31 18.82
C TYR A 261 15.27 -11.02 18.03
N THR A 262 14.57 -9.97 18.41
CA THR A 262 13.45 -9.41 17.63
C THR A 262 13.89 -8.11 16.99
N ILE A 263 13.57 -7.92 15.73
CA ILE A 263 13.89 -6.71 14.97
C ILE A 263 12.57 -6.22 14.37
N ASP A 264 12.11 -5.08 14.86
CA ASP A 264 10.89 -4.43 14.37
C ASP A 264 11.26 -3.11 13.75
N ILE A 265 10.95 -2.93 12.47
CA ILE A 265 11.25 -1.71 11.70
C ILE A 265 9.97 -1.21 11.07
N LYS A 266 9.76 0.10 11.14
CA LYS A 266 8.59 0.77 10.60
C LYS A 266 9.03 1.98 9.78
N MET A 267 8.49 2.08 8.56
CA MET A 267 8.60 3.26 7.72
C MET A 267 7.25 3.93 7.61
N PHE A 268 7.20 5.23 7.73
CA PHE A 268 5.97 6.01 7.65
C PHE A 268 6.18 7.31 6.89
N SER A 269 5.11 7.82 6.30
CA SER A 269 5.07 9.08 5.60
C SER A 269 5.05 10.24 6.61
N VAL A 270 5.93 11.20 6.44
CA VAL A 270 5.97 12.43 7.26
C VAL A 270 4.71 13.27 7.04
N ALA A 271 4.25 13.37 5.80
CA ALA A 271 3.11 14.21 5.45
C ALA A 271 1.78 13.72 6.04
N THR A 272 1.60 12.41 6.17
CA THR A 272 0.33 11.80 6.62
C THR A 272 0.42 11.13 7.99
N GLY A 273 1.61 10.88 8.50
CA GLY A 273 1.85 10.06 9.67
C GLY A 273 1.48 8.57 9.47
N ALA A 274 1.03 8.17 8.28
CA ALA A 274 0.62 6.79 8.02
C ALA A 274 1.82 5.85 7.88
N ALA A 275 1.69 4.63 8.44
CA ALA A 275 2.66 3.58 8.21
C ALA A 275 2.60 3.11 6.75
N GLU A 276 3.71 3.20 6.03
CA GLU A 276 3.83 2.77 4.64
C GLU A 276 4.27 1.30 4.54
N ASN A 277 5.17 0.90 5.41
CA ASN A 277 5.63 -0.48 5.50
C ASN A 277 6.12 -0.80 6.92
N MET A 278 5.95 -2.05 7.32
CA MET A 278 6.42 -2.57 8.60
C MET A 278 7.04 -3.94 8.36
N GLN A 279 8.16 -4.19 9.00
CA GLN A 279 8.86 -5.46 8.94
C GLN A 279 9.19 -5.91 10.36
N SER A 280 8.91 -7.16 10.67
CA SER A 280 9.24 -7.78 11.96
C SER A 280 9.89 -9.13 11.71
N VAL A 281 11.04 -9.37 12.33
CA VAL A 281 11.78 -10.62 12.21
C VAL A 281 12.23 -11.07 13.59
N THR A 282 12.08 -12.35 13.86
CA THR A 282 12.73 -13.02 14.99
C THR A 282 13.92 -13.81 14.46
N TYR A 283 15.07 -13.56 15.02
CA TYR A 283 16.33 -14.19 14.64
C TYR A 283 16.90 -14.97 15.84
N GLU A 284 17.21 -16.24 15.62
CA GLU A 284 17.91 -17.09 16.58
C GLU A 284 19.27 -17.48 15.98
N GLY A 285 20.34 -17.16 16.68
CA GLY A 285 21.67 -17.49 16.21
C GLY A 285 22.75 -16.49 16.62
N LYS A 286 23.86 -16.54 15.89
CA LYS A 286 25.02 -15.67 16.15
C LYS A 286 24.78 -14.25 15.67
N VAL A 287 25.39 -13.27 16.34
CA VAL A 287 25.27 -11.83 16.02
C VAL A 287 25.60 -11.52 14.55
N GLU A 288 26.53 -12.25 13.96
CA GLU A 288 26.89 -12.07 12.54
C GLU A 288 25.72 -12.36 11.58
N GLY A 289 24.83 -13.28 11.94
CA GLY A 289 23.62 -13.55 11.17
C GLY A 289 22.57 -12.45 11.34
N MET A 290 22.48 -11.83 12.50
CA MET A 290 21.60 -10.68 12.74
C MET A 290 21.96 -9.49 11.83
N ILE A 291 23.27 -9.27 11.57
CA ILE A 291 23.72 -8.26 10.61
C ILE A 291 23.14 -8.53 9.20
N VAL A 292 23.09 -9.80 8.79
CA VAL A 292 22.51 -10.17 7.49
C VAL A 292 21.00 -9.94 7.46
N GLU A 293 20.30 -10.22 8.56
CA GLU A 293 18.85 -9.92 8.66
C GLU A 293 18.57 -8.41 8.54
N ILE A 294 19.36 -7.58 9.23
CA ILE A 294 19.28 -6.11 9.14
C ILE A 294 19.52 -5.63 7.70
N GLU A 295 20.51 -6.19 7.00
CA GLU A 295 20.77 -5.85 5.60
C GLU A 295 19.59 -6.27 4.68
N ILE A 296 18.96 -7.43 4.91
CA ILE A 296 17.78 -7.87 4.17
C ILE A 296 16.59 -6.95 4.46
N LEU A 297 16.37 -6.59 5.71
CA LEU A 297 15.27 -5.70 6.12
C LEU A 297 15.36 -4.33 5.45
N ALA A 298 16.55 -3.81 5.18
CA ALA A 298 16.75 -2.55 4.47
C ALA A 298 16.22 -2.59 3.01
N TRP A 299 16.23 -3.75 2.37
CA TRP A 299 15.62 -3.95 1.04
C TRP A 299 14.11 -4.15 1.15
N THR A 300 13.68 -5.02 2.06
CA THR A 300 12.26 -5.40 2.17
C THR A 300 11.38 -4.28 2.68
N ILE A 301 11.90 -3.38 3.53
CA ILE A 301 11.15 -2.21 3.99
C ILE A 301 10.82 -1.24 2.84
N LEU A 302 11.65 -1.19 1.82
CA LEU A 302 11.40 -0.45 0.58
C LEU A 302 10.51 -1.22 -0.42
N GLY A 303 10.06 -2.43 -0.04
CA GLY A 303 9.28 -3.31 -0.92
C GLY A 303 10.10 -3.94 -2.04
N LEU A 304 11.42 -4.06 -1.85
CA LEU A 304 12.36 -4.64 -2.81
C LEU A 304 12.76 -6.05 -2.39
N ASP A 305 13.07 -6.89 -3.35
CA ASP A 305 13.68 -8.18 -3.08
C ASP A 305 15.14 -8.02 -2.67
N ALA A 306 15.53 -8.70 -1.61
CA ALA A 306 16.92 -8.69 -1.17
C ALA A 306 17.82 -9.42 -2.18
N PRO A 307 19.07 -8.96 -2.39
CA PRO A 307 20.04 -9.61 -3.27
C PRO A 307 20.25 -11.09 -2.92
N LYS A 308 20.39 -11.92 -3.95
CA LYS A 308 20.54 -13.38 -3.81
C LYS A 308 21.75 -13.79 -2.94
N ASP A 309 22.79 -12.98 -2.91
CA ASP A 309 23.97 -13.21 -2.06
C ASP A 309 23.67 -12.98 -0.58
N LEU A 310 22.82 -12.00 -0.23
CA LEU A 310 22.34 -11.82 1.14
C LEU A 310 21.47 -12.99 1.58
N ILE A 311 20.57 -13.48 0.73
CA ILE A 311 19.74 -14.66 1.01
C ILE A 311 20.62 -15.92 1.19
N LYS A 312 21.69 -16.08 0.41
CA LYS A 312 22.65 -17.16 0.61
C LYS A 312 23.41 -17.03 1.94
N LYS A 313 23.81 -15.83 2.32
CA LYS A 313 24.46 -15.57 3.63
C LYS A 313 23.50 -15.88 4.78
N ARG A 314 22.23 -15.47 4.69
CA ARG A 314 21.18 -15.80 5.66
C ARG A 314 21.11 -17.29 5.93
N ARG A 315 21.05 -18.13 4.88
CA ARG A 315 20.99 -19.59 4.98
C ARG A 315 22.21 -20.19 5.71
N LYS A 316 23.37 -19.56 5.61
CA LYS A 316 24.60 -20.00 6.30
C LYS A 316 24.55 -19.78 7.82
N TYR A 317 23.84 -18.72 8.27
CA TYR A 317 23.75 -18.36 9.68
C TYR A 317 22.48 -18.85 10.37
N ALA A 318 21.38 -19.09 9.61
CA ALA A 318 20.21 -19.81 10.10
C ALA A 318 20.62 -21.28 10.27
N GLY A 319 20.82 -21.73 11.51
CA GLY A 319 21.25 -23.09 11.80
C GLY A 319 20.39 -24.13 11.04
N GLY A 320 21.02 -24.86 10.16
CA GLY A 320 20.66 -26.03 9.39
C GLY A 320 19.24 -26.62 9.43
N GLY A 321 18.23 -25.83 9.11
CA GLY A 321 16.90 -26.30 8.77
C GLY A 321 16.61 -25.93 7.33
N ASP A 322 16.39 -26.93 6.48
CA ASP A 322 15.97 -26.74 5.08
C ASP A 322 14.70 -25.88 5.02
N VAL A 323 14.87 -24.59 4.75
CA VAL A 323 13.74 -23.73 4.38
C VAL A 323 13.54 -23.93 2.87
N ALA A 324 12.54 -24.73 2.54
CA ALA A 324 12.08 -24.91 1.17
C ALA A 324 11.77 -23.55 0.54
N ASP A 325 12.32 -23.38 -0.66
CA ASP A 325 12.04 -22.28 -1.56
C ASP A 325 10.53 -22.21 -1.86
N SER A 326 9.83 -21.24 -1.24
CA SER A 326 8.48 -20.88 -1.63
C SER A 326 8.45 -19.40 -1.94
N GLY A 327 8.60 -19.09 -3.23
CA GLY A 327 8.23 -17.79 -3.77
C GLY A 327 6.74 -17.57 -3.58
N GLY A 328 6.38 -16.37 -3.08
CA GLY A 328 4.99 -15.90 -3.02
C GLY A 328 4.49 -15.69 -1.59
N GLY A 329 4.13 -14.45 -1.29
CA GLY A 329 3.62 -14.00 0.00
C GLY A 329 2.52 -14.87 0.58
N GLY A 330 2.76 -15.39 1.77
CA GLY A 330 1.81 -16.16 2.55
C GLY A 330 2.34 -16.37 3.95
N ILE A 331 1.55 -16.03 4.92
CA ILE A 331 1.78 -16.21 6.35
C ILE A 331 2.04 -17.69 6.64
N ASN A 332 3.27 -18.09 6.98
CA ASN A 332 3.58 -19.44 7.41
C ASN A 332 3.30 -19.60 8.91
N ILE A 333 2.16 -20.21 9.21
CA ILE A 333 1.91 -20.82 10.52
C ILE A 333 2.48 -22.23 10.45
N SER A 334 3.64 -22.47 11.04
CA SER A 334 4.19 -23.81 11.20
C SER A 334 3.50 -24.52 12.38
N LEU A 335 2.61 -25.47 12.05
CA LEU A 335 2.14 -26.47 13.01
C LEU A 335 3.20 -27.59 13.11
N PRO A 336 3.53 -28.08 14.31
CA PRO A 336 4.39 -29.25 14.44
C PRO A 336 3.64 -30.52 14.00
N LEU A 337 4.26 -31.26 13.09
CA LEU A 337 3.83 -32.57 12.65
C LEU A 337 4.05 -33.60 13.76
N LEU A 338 2.99 -34.00 14.43
CA LEU A 338 2.94 -35.27 15.16
C LEU A 338 2.34 -36.33 14.25
N GLY A 339 3.16 -37.33 13.98
CA GLY A 339 2.81 -38.43 13.08
C GLY A 339 1.73 -39.36 13.62
N GLY A 340 0.96 -39.89 12.69
CA GLY A 340 0.48 -41.23 12.76
C GLY A 340 -0.99 -41.49 13.03
N LEU A 341 -1.66 -42.06 12.01
CA LEU A 341 -2.82 -42.97 12.08
C LEU A 341 -4.23 -42.43 12.26
N GLY A 342 -4.98 -42.46 11.18
CA GLY A 342 -6.24 -43.21 11.19
C GLY A 342 -7.56 -42.47 11.35
N LEU A 343 -8.35 -42.50 10.26
CA LEU A 343 -9.83 -42.63 10.21
C LEU A 343 -10.74 -41.43 10.61
N ALA A 344 -11.40 -40.97 9.57
CA ALA A 344 -12.81 -40.58 9.48
C ALA A 344 -13.52 -40.10 10.76
N ALA A 345 -14.00 -38.84 10.73
CA ALA A 345 -15.36 -38.54 11.20
C ALA A 345 -15.72 -37.06 11.03
N VAL A 346 -16.80 -36.85 10.28
CA VAL A 346 -17.94 -35.96 10.55
C VAL A 346 -17.70 -34.50 10.95
N ALA A 347 -18.15 -33.65 10.05
CA ALA A 347 -18.42 -32.23 10.25
C ALA A 347 -19.34 -32.00 11.47
N ALA A 348 -18.88 -31.18 12.41
CA ALA A 348 -19.74 -30.49 13.36
C ALA A 348 -19.44 -29.00 13.27
N VAL A 349 -20.32 -28.27 12.59
CA VAL A 349 -20.38 -26.81 12.63
C VAL A 349 -20.90 -26.42 14.02
N VAL A 350 -20.03 -25.96 14.90
CA VAL A 350 -20.42 -25.29 16.13
C VAL A 350 -20.53 -23.79 15.83
N LEU A 351 -21.76 -23.30 15.77
CA LEU A 351 -22.09 -21.87 15.81
C LEU A 351 -21.71 -21.33 17.20
N MET A 352 -20.58 -20.64 17.29
CA MET A 352 -20.27 -19.81 18.45
C MET A 352 -21.04 -18.49 18.33
N GLN A 353 -22.02 -18.31 19.21
CA GLN A 353 -22.65 -17.01 19.47
C GLN A 353 -21.61 -16.07 20.13
N PRO A 354 -21.57 -14.77 19.80
CA PRO A 354 -20.74 -13.83 20.52
C PRO A 354 -21.32 -13.60 21.92
N GLU A 355 -20.52 -13.87 22.94
CA GLU A 355 -20.77 -13.49 24.32
C GLU A 355 -20.84 -11.97 24.43
N ALA A 356 -21.87 -11.47 25.11
CA ALA A 356 -22.10 -10.05 25.34
C ALA A 356 -20.94 -9.44 26.13
N ALA A 357 -20.35 -8.38 25.59
CA ALA A 357 -19.36 -7.58 26.29
C ALA A 357 -19.97 -6.99 27.57
N SER A 358 -19.36 -7.29 28.71
CA SER A 358 -19.69 -6.70 30.02
C SER A 358 -19.48 -5.18 29.96
N ALA A 359 -20.52 -4.45 30.42
CA ALA A 359 -20.51 -3.00 30.49
C ALA A 359 -19.34 -2.47 31.36
N LEU A 360 -18.70 -1.43 30.87
CA LEU A 360 -17.68 -0.67 31.60
C LEU A 360 -18.31 -0.01 32.83
N PRO A 361 -17.60 0.09 33.97
CA PRO A 361 -18.10 0.77 35.16
C PRO A 361 -18.26 2.28 34.91
N GLU A 362 -19.34 2.85 35.47
CA GLU A 362 -19.63 4.29 35.38
C GLU A 362 -18.52 5.14 36.01
N PRO A 363 -18.18 6.31 35.40
CA PRO A 363 -17.24 7.23 35.99
C PRO A 363 -17.77 7.87 37.30
N PRO A 364 -16.88 8.20 38.25
CA PRO A 364 -17.29 8.80 39.53
C PRO A 364 -17.90 10.19 39.31
N ALA A 365 -18.96 10.49 40.10
CA ALA A 365 -19.65 11.77 40.10
C ALA A 365 -18.67 12.93 40.46
N LEU A 366 -18.80 14.04 39.75
CA LEU A 366 -18.06 15.27 40.06
C LEU A 366 -18.58 15.85 41.39
N PRO A 367 -17.71 16.39 42.26
CA PRO A 367 -18.14 17.09 43.45
C PRO A 367 -18.79 18.44 43.09
N GLU A 368 -19.83 18.80 43.86
CA GLU A 368 -20.58 20.08 43.79
C GLU A 368 -19.68 21.29 44.13
#